data_21b0b8c3175d8106b0f832defb6ac2c7
#
_entry.id   21b0b8c3175d8106b0f832defb6ac2c7
#
_cell.length_a   1.000
_cell.length_b   1.000
_cell.length_c   1.000
_cell.angle_alpha   90.00
_cell.angle_beta   90.00
_cell.angle_gamma   90.00
#
_symmetry.space_group_name_H-M   'P 1'
#
loop_
_entity.id
_entity.type
_entity.pdbx_description
1 polymer ?
#
loop_
_entity_poly.entity_id
_entity_poly.type
_entity_poly.pdbx_seq_one_letter_code
_entity_poly.pdbx_strand_id
1 'polypeptide(L)'
;MRIYNLYTDANGQSHFRDIEVEWVEETRSGKLSKRLPATGIIFREVPPTYDLDWHPGPRRQYIINLDAGVEITASDGEVRKIGAGEVFLVEDTTGKGHLSKAIDGKIRNCIFVPIE
;
A
#
# COMPACT_ATOMS: atom_id res chain seq x y z
N MET A 1 4.46 9.54 -11.05
CA MET A 1 4.62 8.34 -10.21
C MET A 1 3.33 8.11 -9.46
N ARG A 2 2.70 7.00 -9.72
CA ARG A 2 1.40 6.65 -9.12
C ARG A 2 1.60 5.90 -7.80
N ILE A 3 0.75 6.22 -6.82
CA ILE A 3 0.61 5.47 -5.58
C ILE A 3 -0.81 4.93 -5.52
N TYR A 4 -0.97 3.62 -5.29
CA TYR A 4 -2.26 3.04 -4.98
C TYR A 4 -2.64 3.45 -3.56
N ASN A 5 -3.84 3.97 -3.37
CA ASN A 5 -4.33 4.31 -2.03
C ASN A 5 -5.59 3.51 -1.72
N LEU A 6 -5.64 2.97 -0.54
CA LEU A 6 -6.81 2.29 0.02
C LEU A 6 -7.25 3.07 1.25
N TYR A 7 -8.49 3.56 1.25
CA TYR A 7 -9.02 4.39 2.32
C TYR A 7 -10.43 3.93 2.73
N THR A 8 -10.90 4.37 3.88
CA THR A 8 -12.24 4.07 4.39
C THR A 8 -13.13 5.29 4.25
N ASP A 9 -14.35 5.09 3.74
CA ASP A 9 -15.36 6.14 3.67
C ASP A 9 -16.13 6.29 5.01
N ALA A 10 -17.07 7.24 5.06
CA ALA A 10 -17.84 7.52 6.27
C ALA A 10 -18.74 6.36 6.72
N ASN A 11 -19.03 5.42 5.83
CA ASN A 11 -19.85 4.25 6.11
C ASN A 11 -19.03 2.99 6.45
N GLY A 12 -17.72 3.10 6.56
CA GLY A 12 -16.85 1.98 6.88
C GLY A 12 -16.47 1.10 5.68
N GLN A 13 -16.83 1.49 4.45
CA GLN A 13 -16.40 0.81 3.24
C GLN A 13 -15.02 1.27 2.82
N SER A 14 -14.19 0.34 2.37
CA SER A 14 -12.90 0.68 1.80
C SER A 14 -12.97 0.80 0.28
N HIS A 15 -12.16 1.70 -0.25
CA HIS A 15 -12.10 2.05 -1.67
C HIS A 15 -10.67 2.28 -2.10
N PHE A 16 -10.39 1.94 -3.36
CA PHE A 16 -9.14 2.33 -3.99
C PHE A 16 -9.28 3.68 -4.69
N ARG A 17 -8.16 4.39 -4.75
CA ARG A 17 -7.95 5.54 -5.64
C ARG A 17 -6.48 5.59 -6.02
N ASP A 18 -6.19 6.30 -7.11
CA ASP A 18 -4.82 6.57 -7.52
C ASP A 18 -4.41 7.94 -7.02
N ILE A 19 -3.21 8.03 -6.47
CA ILE A 19 -2.57 9.28 -6.09
C ILE A 19 -1.38 9.49 -7.01
N GLU A 20 -1.34 10.65 -7.69
CA GLU A 20 -0.15 11.08 -8.42
C GLU A 20 0.75 11.87 -7.47
N VAL A 21 2.02 11.50 -7.43
CA VAL A 21 3.01 12.23 -6.63
C VAL A 21 3.20 13.62 -7.24
N GLU A 22 3.04 14.64 -6.40
CA GLU A 22 3.31 16.02 -6.80
C GLU A 22 4.80 16.32 -6.68
N TRP A 23 5.40 16.76 -7.81
CA TRP A 23 6.79 17.18 -7.84
C TRP A 23 6.87 18.66 -7.47
N VAL A 24 7.60 18.98 -6.42
CA VAL A 24 7.72 20.35 -5.90
C VAL A 24 9.08 20.98 -6.19
N GLU A 25 10.04 20.19 -6.61
CA GLU A 25 11.39 20.63 -6.95
C GLU A 25 11.92 19.83 -8.13
N GLU A 26 12.67 20.46 -9.00
CA GLU A 26 13.39 19.80 -10.08
C GLU A 26 14.83 20.23 -10.07
N THR A 27 15.75 19.26 -10.04
CA THR A 27 17.19 19.45 -10.00
C THR A 27 17.86 18.61 -11.10
N ARG A 28 19.18 18.71 -11.20
CA ARG A 28 19.98 17.81 -12.06
C ARG A 28 19.81 16.35 -11.68
N SER A 29 19.46 16.07 -10.42
CA SER A 29 19.25 14.70 -9.91
C SER A 29 17.84 14.19 -10.14
N GLY A 30 16.94 15.01 -10.71
CA GLY A 30 15.57 14.63 -11.01
C GLY A 30 14.54 15.49 -10.30
N LYS A 31 13.32 14.97 -10.27
CA LYS A 31 12.18 15.64 -9.63
C LYS A 31 11.96 15.06 -8.24
N LEU A 32 11.63 15.93 -7.30
CA LEU A 32 11.41 15.54 -5.91
C LEU A 32 10.04 15.98 -5.43
N SER A 33 9.38 15.10 -4.68
CA SER A 33 8.23 15.49 -3.87
C SER A 33 8.68 16.29 -2.66
N LYS A 34 7.73 16.92 -1.96
CA LYS A 34 8.03 17.41 -0.62
C LYS A 34 8.43 16.24 0.28
N ARG A 35 9.18 16.53 1.35
CA ARG A 35 9.49 15.52 2.36
C ARG A 35 8.25 15.23 3.19
N LEU A 36 7.80 13.97 3.18
CA LEU A 36 6.67 13.53 4.00
C LEU A 36 7.20 13.01 5.35
N PRO A 37 6.56 13.36 6.47
CA PRO A 37 6.96 12.80 7.75
C PRO A 37 6.67 11.31 7.81
N ALA A 38 7.58 10.56 8.41
CA ALA A 38 7.45 9.13 8.65
C ALA A 38 7.91 8.81 10.06
N THR A 39 7.32 7.78 10.67
CA THR A 39 7.62 7.43 12.07
C THR A 39 8.53 6.22 12.21
N GLY A 40 8.86 5.56 11.11
CA GLY A 40 9.74 4.42 11.13
C GLY A 40 9.82 3.71 9.80
N ILE A 41 10.55 2.60 9.79
CA ILE A 41 10.69 1.73 8.63
C ILE A 41 10.71 0.28 9.10
N ILE A 42 9.97 -0.60 8.42
CA ILE A 42 9.89 -2.02 8.74
C ILE A 42 10.24 -2.81 7.47
N PHE A 43 11.22 -3.70 7.57
CA PHE A 43 11.53 -4.64 6.51
C PHE A 43 10.73 -5.92 6.74
N ARG A 44 10.09 -6.43 5.70
CA ARG A 44 9.21 -7.57 5.84
C ARG A 44 9.36 -8.56 4.70
N GLU A 45 9.46 -9.84 5.05
CA GLU A 45 9.36 -10.96 4.13
C GLU A 45 8.00 -11.63 4.34
N VAL A 46 7.21 -11.73 3.28
CA VAL A 46 5.87 -12.32 3.32
C VAL A 46 5.91 -13.68 2.63
N PRO A 47 5.42 -14.75 3.28
CA PRO A 47 5.49 -16.09 2.71
C PRO A 47 4.57 -16.24 1.49
N PRO A 48 4.83 -17.22 0.61
CA PRO A 48 4.02 -17.45 -0.59
C PRO A 48 2.60 -17.94 -0.27
N THR A 49 2.37 -18.39 0.96
CA THR A 49 1.06 -18.84 1.45
C THR A 49 0.23 -17.73 2.09
N TYR A 50 0.73 -16.49 2.07
CA TYR A 50 0.06 -15.34 2.66
C TYR A 50 -1.34 -15.16 2.09
N ASP A 51 -2.34 -15.19 2.97
CA ASP A 51 -3.74 -15.07 2.61
C ASP A 51 -4.51 -14.64 3.86
N LEU A 52 -4.78 -13.35 3.97
CA LEU A 52 -5.49 -12.79 5.12
C LEU A 52 -6.93 -12.46 4.76
N ASP A 53 -7.83 -12.89 5.62
CA ASP A 53 -9.25 -12.54 5.58
C ASP A 53 -9.45 -11.05 5.92
N TRP A 54 -10.69 -10.58 5.85
CA TRP A 54 -11.06 -9.18 6.08
C TRP A 54 -10.43 -8.63 7.35
N HIS A 55 -9.65 -7.57 7.19
CA HIS A 55 -8.99 -6.89 8.31
C HIS A 55 -8.71 -5.44 7.92
N PRO A 56 -8.83 -4.49 8.86
CA PRO A 56 -8.38 -3.12 8.62
C PRO A 56 -6.85 -3.05 8.64
N GLY A 57 -6.32 -2.03 8.00
CA GLY A 57 -4.89 -1.73 8.13
C GLY A 57 -4.53 -1.42 9.59
N PRO A 58 -3.41 -1.93 10.10
CA PRO A 58 -3.05 -1.71 11.51
C PRO A 58 -2.66 -0.26 11.81
N ARG A 59 -2.24 0.46 10.80
CA ARG A 59 -1.83 1.88 10.86
C ARG A 59 -1.77 2.45 9.47
N ARG A 60 -1.75 3.77 9.37
CA ARG A 60 -1.47 4.43 8.09
C ARG A 60 0.00 4.24 7.74
N GLN A 61 0.26 3.70 6.56
CA GLN A 61 1.62 3.41 6.14
C GLN A 61 1.73 3.25 4.63
N TYR A 62 2.92 3.56 4.11
CA TYR A 62 3.29 3.17 2.76
C TYR A 62 3.85 1.74 2.77
N ILE A 63 3.52 0.98 1.74
CA ILE A 63 4.11 -0.33 1.47
C ILE A 63 4.79 -0.24 0.11
N ILE A 64 6.06 -0.59 0.07
CA ILE A 64 6.87 -0.60 -1.14
C ILE A 64 7.19 -2.06 -1.45
N ASN A 65 6.61 -2.59 -2.52
CA ASN A 65 6.91 -3.95 -2.96
C ASN A 65 8.23 -3.95 -3.74
N LEU A 66 9.13 -4.87 -3.40
CA LEU A 66 10.44 -4.94 -4.03
C LEU A 66 10.47 -5.95 -5.18
N ASP A 67 10.11 -7.19 -4.93
CA ASP A 67 10.36 -8.31 -5.85
C ASP A 67 9.13 -9.11 -6.25
N ALA A 68 8.00 -8.88 -5.61
CA ALA A 68 6.75 -9.55 -5.90
C ALA A 68 5.57 -8.66 -5.57
N GLY A 69 4.38 -9.06 -6.00
CA GLY A 69 3.15 -8.32 -5.77
C GLY A 69 2.27 -8.89 -4.67
N VAL A 70 1.18 -8.18 -4.42
CA VAL A 70 0.11 -8.57 -3.51
C VAL A 70 -1.23 -8.26 -4.15
N GLU A 71 -2.21 -9.14 -3.96
CA GLU A 71 -3.58 -8.90 -4.41
C GLU A 71 -4.40 -8.38 -3.24
N ILE A 72 -4.99 -7.20 -3.41
CA ILE A 72 -5.80 -6.54 -2.40
C ILE A 72 -7.23 -6.41 -2.92
N THR A 73 -8.19 -6.82 -2.09
CA THR A 73 -9.61 -6.65 -2.38
C THR A 73 -10.20 -5.66 -1.39
N ALA A 74 -10.70 -4.53 -1.89
CA ALA A 74 -11.41 -3.54 -1.08
C ALA A 74 -12.82 -4.06 -0.72
N SER A 75 -13.42 -3.51 0.32
CA SER A 75 -14.76 -3.96 0.75
C SER A 75 -15.87 -3.57 -0.23
N ASP A 76 -15.62 -2.65 -1.16
CA ASP A 76 -16.53 -2.32 -2.25
C ASP A 76 -16.49 -3.34 -3.40
N GLY A 77 -15.59 -4.32 -3.33
CA GLY A 77 -15.44 -5.40 -4.30
C GLY A 77 -14.35 -5.18 -5.34
N GLU A 78 -13.74 -4.00 -5.38
CA GLU A 78 -12.63 -3.75 -6.31
C GLU A 78 -11.39 -4.53 -5.91
N VAL A 79 -10.75 -5.17 -6.89
CA VAL A 79 -9.53 -5.96 -6.70
C VAL A 79 -8.40 -5.29 -7.46
N ARG A 80 -7.25 -5.10 -6.81
CA ARG A 80 -6.04 -4.63 -7.47
C ARG A 80 -4.86 -5.53 -7.14
N LYS A 81 -4.05 -5.79 -8.16
CA LYS A 81 -2.76 -6.45 -8.00
C LYS A 81 -1.70 -5.37 -7.98
N ILE A 82 -1.07 -5.19 -6.83
CA ILE A 82 -0.02 -4.20 -6.63
C ILE A 82 1.30 -4.92 -6.78
N GLY A 83 2.00 -4.67 -7.88
CA GLY A 83 3.15 -5.45 -8.31
C GLY A 83 4.47 -5.03 -7.68
N ALA A 84 5.53 -5.71 -8.12
CA ALA A 84 6.90 -5.36 -7.76
C ALA A 84 7.23 -3.93 -8.22
N GLY A 85 7.93 -3.18 -7.38
CA GLY A 85 8.27 -1.79 -7.65
C GLY A 85 7.15 -0.78 -7.47
N GLU A 86 5.94 -1.23 -7.10
CA GLU A 86 4.81 -0.34 -6.91
C GLU A 86 4.63 0.02 -5.44
N VAL A 87 4.04 1.21 -5.21
CA VAL A 87 3.85 1.78 -3.87
C VAL A 87 2.37 1.79 -3.52
N PHE A 88 2.07 1.37 -2.31
CA PHE A 88 0.72 1.25 -1.77
C PHE A 88 0.60 2.05 -0.48
N LEU A 89 -0.34 2.99 -0.43
CA LEU A 89 -0.66 3.74 0.79
C LEU A 89 -1.90 3.15 1.44
N VAL A 90 -1.71 2.51 2.58
CA VAL A 90 -2.79 1.89 3.38
C VAL A 90 -3.31 2.91 4.37
N GLU A 91 -4.61 3.23 4.25
CA GLU A 91 -5.30 4.18 5.13
C GLU A 91 -6.64 3.65 5.63
N ASP A 92 -7.02 2.42 5.30
CA ASP A 92 -8.25 1.79 5.76
C ASP A 92 -8.11 1.23 7.18
N THR A 93 -7.78 2.09 8.12
CA THR A 93 -7.50 1.72 9.53
C THR A 93 -8.76 1.50 10.36
N THR A 94 -9.93 1.71 9.79
CA THR A 94 -11.23 1.53 10.45
C THR A 94 -12.19 0.84 9.48
N GLY A 95 -13.33 0.38 9.98
CA GLY A 95 -14.38 -0.21 9.17
C GLY A 95 -14.08 -1.63 8.72
N LYS A 96 -14.54 -1.97 7.53
CA LYS A 96 -14.48 -3.36 7.02
C LYS A 96 -13.09 -3.84 6.64
N GLY A 97 -12.20 -2.92 6.29
CA GLY A 97 -10.86 -3.27 5.86
C GLY A 97 -10.82 -3.91 4.48
N HIS A 98 -9.87 -4.82 4.29
CA HIS A 98 -9.58 -5.44 3.00
C HIS A 98 -9.15 -6.89 3.15
N LEU A 99 -9.19 -7.61 2.02
CA LEU A 99 -8.54 -8.92 1.87
C LEU A 99 -7.16 -8.70 1.27
N SER A 100 -6.19 -9.52 1.64
CA SER A 100 -4.87 -9.50 1.01
C SER A 100 -4.29 -10.90 0.88
N LYS A 101 -3.67 -11.18 -0.27
CA LYS A 101 -3.03 -12.48 -0.50
C LYS A 101 -1.85 -12.38 -1.45
N ALA A 102 -0.95 -13.38 -1.34
CA ALA A 102 0.19 -13.52 -2.23
C ALA A 102 -0.26 -13.76 -3.67
N ILE A 103 0.58 -13.34 -4.61
CA ILE A 103 0.39 -13.56 -6.04
C ILE A 103 1.39 -14.61 -6.51
N ASP A 104 0.92 -15.55 -7.33
CA ASP A 104 1.75 -16.56 -8.02
C ASP A 104 2.60 -17.42 -7.07
N GLY A 105 2.19 -17.58 -5.83
CA GLY A 105 2.92 -18.40 -4.87
C GLY A 105 4.35 -17.93 -4.62
N LYS A 106 4.61 -16.64 -4.69
CA LYS A 106 5.95 -16.05 -4.51
C LYS A 106 6.13 -15.46 -3.13
N ILE A 107 7.34 -15.58 -2.60
CA ILE A 107 7.80 -14.81 -1.44
C ILE A 107 7.88 -13.34 -1.87
N ARG A 108 7.40 -12.44 -1.02
CA ARG A 108 7.43 -11.00 -1.28
C ARG A 108 8.28 -10.31 -0.23
N ASN A 109 9.35 -9.66 -0.67
CA ASN A 109 10.09 -8.72 0.16
C ASN A 109 9.53 -7.32 -0.04
N CYS A 110 9.23 -6.64 1.05
CA CYS A 110 8.64 -5.30 1.00
C CYS A 110 9.11 -4.46 2.17
N ILE A 111 8.90 -3.16 2.03
CA ILE A 111 9.24 -2.17 3.04
C ILE A 111 7.97 -1.47 3.46
N PHE A 112 7.71 -1.41 4.75
CA PHE A 112 6.60 -0.69 5.35
C PHE A 112 7.15 0.59 5.97
N VAL A 113 6.53 1.72 5.65
CA VAL A 113 6.92 3.03 6.17
C VAL A 113 5.71 3.64 6.88
N PRO A 114 5.56 3.42 8.18
CA PRO A 114 4.51 4.06 8.98
C PRO A 114 4.64 5.58 8.94
N ILE A 115 3.52 6.28 8.89
CA ILE A 115 3.50 7.74 8.77
C ILE A 115 2.84 8.45 9.97
N GLU A 116 2.41 7.67 10.93
CA GLU A 116 1.90 8.22 12.21
C GLU A 116 2.12 7.27 13.35
#